data_895ecb99361f981ca3af3aa77f944590
#
_entry.id   895ecb99361f981ca3af3aa77f944590
#
_cell.length_a   1.000
_cell.length_b   1.000
_cell.length_c   1.000
_cell.angle_alpha   90.00
_cell.angle_beta   90.00
_cell.angle_gamma   90.00
#
_symmetry.space_group_name_H-M   'P 1'
#
loop_
_entity.id
_entity.type
_entity.pdbx_description
1 polymer ?
#
loop_
_entity_poly.entity_id
_entity_poly.type
_entity_poly.pdbx_seq_one_letter_code
_entity_poly.pdbx_strand_id
1 'polypeptide(L)'
;RFAIVLVGVTDKQKSRLLPGILALPRTASPRELAEIYSAADVFVNPTHQDTYPTVNLEARACGTPVITYDVGGSPESAGGKYIVKENDIDGLAEQIYKLTEREAVELSV
;
A
#
# COMPACT_ATOMS: atom_id res chain seq x y z
N ARG A 1 -2.27 5.28 -15.07
CA ARG A 1 -2.44 3.84 -15.18
C ARG A 1 -1.69 3.14 -14.07
N PHE A 2 -2.35 2.26 -13.33
CA PHE A 2 -1.79 1.61 -12.16
C PHE A 2 -1.73 0.11 -12.33
N ALA A 3 -0.71 -0.49 -11.73
CA ALA A 3 -0.67 -1.92 -11.50
C ALA A 3 -0.94 -2.13 -10.01
N ILE A 4 -1.92 -2.96 -9.69
CA ILE A 4 -2.28 -3.28 -8.31
C ILE A 4 -1.77 -4.67 -8.00
N VAL A 5 -1.03 -4.79 -6.90
CA VAL A 5 -0.48 -6.06 -6.44
C VAL A 5 -1.01 -6.35 -5.03
N LEU A 6 -1.64 -7.50 -4.86
CA LEU A 6 -2.10 -7.99 -3.56
C LEU A 6 -1.23 -9.17 -3.15
N VAL A 7 -0.75 -9.15 -1.92
CA VAL A 7 0.14 -10.19 -1.37
C VAL A 7 -0.56 -10.94 -0.25
N GLY A 8 -0.36 -12.24 -0.20
CA GLY A 8 -0.97 -13.10 0.82
C GLY A 8 -2.39 -13.52 0.49
N VAL A 9 -2.74 -13.50 -0.78
CA VAL A 9 -4.09 -13.82 -1.25
C VAL A 9 -4.24 -15.34 -1.39
N THR A 10 -5.34 -15.88 -0.86
CA THR A 10 -5.66 -17.30 -1.01
C THR A 10 -6.24 -17.55 -2.41
N ASP A 11 -6.25 -18.82 -2.85
CA ASP A 11 -6.83 -19.17 -4.13
C ASP A 11 -8.30 -18.76 -4.22
N LYS A 12 -9.03 -18.91 -3.13
CA LYS A 12 -10.44 -18.52 -3.06
C LYS A 12 -10.61 -17.03 -3.25
N GLN A 13 -9.74 -16.22 -2.61
CA GLN A 13 -9.78 -14.78 -2.75
C GLN A 13 -9.38 -14.36 -4.16
N LYS A 14 -8.36 -15.02 -4.72
CA LYS A 14 -7.89 -14.73 -6.07
C LYS A 14 -8.99 -14.86 -7.12
N SER A 15 -9.86 -15.85 -6.97
CA SER A 15 -10.97 -16.08 -7.91
C SER A 15 -12.00 -14.96 -7.92
N ARG A 16 -12.01 -14.10 -6.91
CA ARG A 16 -12.96 -12.98 -6.78
C ARG A 16 -12.39 -11.64 -7.22
N LEU A 17 -11.13 -11.59 -7.62
CA LEU A 17 -10.49 -10.34 -7.99
C LEU A 17 -10.87 -9.91 -9.40
N LEU A 18 -10.91 -8.60 -9.59
CA LEU A 18 -11.13 -8.02 -10.91
C LEU A 18 -9.93 -8.28 -11.82
N PRO A 19 -10.15 -8.35 -13.15
CA PRO A 19 -9.04 -8.49 -14.09
C PRO A 19 -8.04 -7.33 -13.94
N GLY A 20 -6.76 -7.63 -14.09
CA GLY A 20 -5.70 -6.63 -14.03
C GLY A 20 -5.06 -6.48 -12.66
N ILE A 21 -5.57 -7.15 -11.65
CA ILE A 21 -4.95 -7.18 -10.32
C ILE A 21 -4.04 -8.39 -10.23
N LEU A 22 -2.77 -8.16 -9.91
CA LEU A 22 -1.81 -9.24 -9.71
C LEU A 22 -1.92 -9.73 -8.27
N ALA A 23 -2.25 -11.00 -8.10
CA ALA A 23 -2.37 -11.61 -6.79
C ALA A 23 -1.17 -12.53 -6.56
N LEU A 24 -0.45 -12.31 -5.47
CA LEU A 24 0.68 -13.12 -5.06
C LEU A 24 0.33 -13.93 -3.83
N PRO A 25 0.80 -15.16 -3.71
CA PRO A 25 0.62 -15.93 -2.49
C PRO A 25 1.43 -15.31 -1.36
N ARG A 26 1.23 -15.83 -0.16
CA ARG A 26 2.02 -15.40 1.00
C ARG A 26 3.51 -15.58 0.70
N THR A 27 4.31 -14.56 0.99
CA THR A 27 5.74 -14.60 0.73
C THR A 27 6.44 -15.61 1.66
N ALA A 28 7.50 -16.23 1.13
CA ALA A 28 8.24 -17.25 1.86
C ALA A 28 9.30 -16.65 2.80
N SER A 29 9.70 -15.40 2.60
CA SER A 29 10.77 -14.79 3.39
C SER A 29 10.61 -13.29 3.53
N PRO A 30 11.21 -12.70 4.60
CA PRO A 30 11.24 -11.24 4.75
C PRO A 30 11.94 -10.52 3.59
N ARG A 31 12.93 -11.15 3.00
CA ARG A 31 13.66 -10.60 1.86
C ARG A 31 12.76 -10.44 0.65
N GLU A 32 11.96 -11.44 0.36
CA GLU A 32 11.03 -11.40 -0.76
C GLU A 32 10.00 -10.29 -0.58
N LEU A 33 9.48 -10.14 0.64
CA LEU A 33 8.54 -9.08 0.97
C LEU A 33 9.19 -7.69 0.83
N ALA A 34 10.44 -7.56 1.28
CA ALA A 34 11.17 -6.31 1.15
C ALA A 34 11.39 -5.92 -0.31
N GLU A 35 11.64 -6.89 -1.18
CA GLU A 35 11.77 -6.65 -2.61
C GLU A 35 10.47 -6.12 -3.21
N ILE A 36 9.34 -6.66 -2.79
CA ILE A 36 8.02 -6.21 -3.24
C ILE A 36 7.77 -4.76 -2.79
N TYR A 37 8.02 -4.44 -1.52
CA TYR A 37 7.88 -3.08 -1.02
C TYR A 37 8.78 -2.10 -1.78
N SER A 38 10.02 -2.50 -2.02
CA SER A 38 10.99 -1.62 -2.69
C SER A 38 10.62 -1.35 -4.14
N ALA A 39 9.95 -2.29 -4.79
CA ALA A 39 9.49 -2.14 -6.16
C ALA A 39 8.22 -1.32 -6.27
N ALA A 40 7.47 -1.15 -5.19
CA ALA A 40 6.21 -0.44 -5.20
C ALA A 40 6.42 1.08 -5.12
N ASP A 41 5.58 1.83 -5.82
CA ASP A 41 5.58 3.29 -5.73
C ASP A 41 4.91 3.77 -4.45
N VAL A 42 3.96 3.00 -3.96
CA VAL A 42 3.22 3.33 -2.75
C VAL A 42 2.64 2.05 -2.14
N PHE A 43 2.60 1.99 -0.82
CA PHE A 43 1.92 0.94 -0.07
C PHE A 43 0.63 1.50 0.51
N VAL A 44 -0.48 0.83 0.23
CA VAL A 44 -1.81 1.27 0.69
C VAL A 44 -2.30 0.28 1.75
N ASN A 45 -2.60 0.79 2.94
CA ASN A 45 -3.10 0.00 4.06
C ASN A 45 -4.44 0.56 4.56
N PRO A 46 -5.56 0.22 3.92
CA PRO A 46 -6.89 0.71 4.33
C PRO A 46 -7.47 -0.11 5.47
N THR A 47 -6.79 -0.11 6.61
CA THR A 47 -7.21 -0.87 7.78
C THR A 47 -8.33 -0.18 8.55
N HIS A 48 -9.27 -0.98 9.04
CA HIS A 48 -10.37 -0.52 9.88
C HIS A 48 -10.14 -0.81 11.35
N GLN A 49 -9.23 -1.71 11.65
CA GLN A 49 -8.92 -2.12 13.02
C GLN A 49 -7.43 -2.39 13.11
N ASP A 50 -6.74 -1.54 13.83
CA ASP A 50 -5.36 -1.83 14.13
C ASP A 50 -4.84 -0.93 15.22
N THR A 51 -3.97 -1.47 16.06
CA THR A 51 -3.35 -0.70 17.11
C THR A 51 -2.07 -0.05 16.60
N TYR A 52 -1.21 -0.84 15.93
CA TYR A 52 0.05 -0.32 15.38
C TYR A 52 0.56 -1.27 14.30
N PRO A 53 0.13 -1.10 13.05
CA PRO A 53 0.48 -2.06 12.00
C PRO A 53 1.97 -2.06 11.66
N THR A 54 2.62 -3.20 11.88
CA THR A 54 4.06 -3.34 11.59
C THR A 54 4.33 -3.34 10.08
N VAL A 55 3.36 -3.72 9.26
CA VAL A 55 3.51 -3.67 7.80
C VAL A 55 3.81 -2.26 7.30
N ASN A 56 3.26 -1.23 7.96
CA ASN A 56 3.56 0.17 7.63
C ASN A 56 5.02 0.49 7.89
N LEU A 57 5.57 0.00 8.99
CA LEU A 57 6.98 0.18 9.33
C LEU A 57 7.89 -0.53 8.33
N GLU A 58 7.50 -1.73 7.92
CA GLU A 58 8.25 -2.51 6.94
C GLU A 58 8.33 -1.79 5.60
N ALA A 59 7.21 -1.26 5.11
CA ALA A 59 7.18 -0.52 3.86
C ALA A 59 8.05 0.74 3.94
N ARG A 60 7.96 1.49 5.04
CA ARG A 60 8.78 2.68 5.25
C ARG A 60 10.26 2.37 5.29
N ALA A 61 10.63 1.26 5.92
CA ALA A 61 12.02 0.83 5.97
C ALA A 61 12.59 0.55 4.58
N CYS A 62 11.73 0.20 3.64
CA CYS A 62 12.12 -0.02 2.24
C CYS A 62 12.05 1.26 1.40
N GLY A 63 11.77 2.39 2.01
CA GLY A 63 11.67 3.67 1.31
C GLY A 63 10.36 3.90 0.59
N THR A 64 9.35 3.08 0.86
CA THR A 64 8.05 3.15 0.18
C THR A 64 7.08 4.01 0.98
N PRO A 65 6.49 5.05 0.39
CA PRO A 65 5.48 5.85 1.10
C PRO A 65 4.25 5.02 1.42
N VAL A 66 3.65 5.29 2.57
CA VAL A 66 2.48 4.54 3.07
C VAL A 66 1.28 5.46 3.15
N ILE A 67 0.18 5.03 2.54
CA ILE A 67 -1.13 5.68 2.69
C ILE A 67 -1.98 4.79 3.60
N THR A 68 -2.57 5.36 4.62
CA THR A 68 -3.42 4.61 5.55
C THR A 68 -4.62 5.41 5.98
N TYR A 69 -5.63 4.72 6.55
CA TYR A 69 -6.76 5.36 7.19
C TYR A 69 -6.37 5.87 8.58
N ASP A 70 -7.06 6.90 9.03
CA ASP A 70 -6.88 7.48 10.36
C ASP A 70 -7.55 6.59 11.41
N VAL A 71 -6.96 5.45 11.70
CA VAL A 71 -7.49 4.44 12.62
C VAL A 71 -6.38 3.97 13.55
N GLY A 72 -6.63 4.03 14.85
CA GLY A 72 -5.70 3.52 15.88
C GLY A 72 -4.28 4.07 15.74
N GLY A 73 -3.30 3.21 15.81
CA GLY A 73 -1.89 3.57 15.65
C GLY A 73 -1.40 3.54 14.20
N SER A 74 -2.28 3.34 13.24
CA SER A 74 -1.88 3.25 11.84
C SER A 74 -1.24 4.54 11.31
N PRO A 75 -1.79 5.74 11.59
CA PRO A 75 -1.14 6.99 11.16
C PRO A 75 0.28 7.13 11.67
N GLU A 76 0.53 6.83 12.93
CA GLU A 76 1.86 6.93 13.52
C GLU A 76 2.84 5.97 12.85
N SER A 77 2.45 4.70 12.69
CA SER A 77 3.31 3.70 12.06
C SER A 77 3.56 4.02 10.58
N ALA A 78 2.64 4.71 9.92
CA ALA A 78 2.78 5.13 8.53
C ALA A 78 3.63 6.40 8.36
N GLY A 79 4.07 7.01 9.43
CA GLY A 79 4.88 8.23 9.38
C GLY A 79 4.10 9.54 9.38
N GLY A 80 2.78 9.47 9.50
CA GLY A 80 1.93 10.64 9.66
C GLY A 80 1.77 11.55 8.45
N LYS A 81 2.18 11.12 7.25
CA LYS A 81 2.17 11.99 6.07
C LYS A 81 0.94 11.82 5.19
N TYR A 82 0.59 10.61 4.87
CA TYR A 82 -0.47 10.33 3.89
C TYR A 82 -1.62 9.62 4.58
N ILE A 83 -2.40 10.41 5.30
CA ILE A 83 -3.48 9.91 6.13
C ILE A 83 -4.82 10.29 5.51
N VAL A 84 -5.70 9.30 5.40
CA VAL A 84 -7.01 9.46 4.80
C VAL A 84 -8.06 9.08 5.82
N LYS A 85 -9.17 9.80 5.83
CA LYS A 85 -10.28 9.49 6.73
C LYS A 85 -10.80 8.09 6.43
N GLU A 86 -11.15 7.35 7.49
CA GLU A 86 -11.67 6.00 7.35
C GLU A 86 -12.84 5.94 6.37
N ASN A 87 -12.80 4.99 5.45
CA ASN A 87 -13.80 4.78 4.40
C ASN A 87 -13.90 5.89 3.35
N ASP A 88 -12.99 6.85 3.33
CA ASP A 88 -12.97 7.85 2.29
C ASP A 88 -12.24 7.30 1.06
N ILE A 89 -12.97 6.56 0.25
CA ILE A 89 -12.43 5.91 -0.95
C ILE A 89 -11.89 6.94 -1.97
N ASP A 90 -12.62 8.04 -2.14
CA ASP A 90 -12.21 9.10 -3.07
C ASP A 90 -10.92 9.77 -2.59
N GLY A 91 -10.80 10.03 -1.30
CA GLY A 91 -9.59 10.59 -0.72
C GLY A 91 -8.39 9.64 -0.85
N LEU A 92 -8.64 8.35 -0.69
CA LEU A 92 -7.62 7.33 -0.85
C LEU A 92 -7.10 7.31 -2.29
N ALA A 93 -8.00 7.28 -3.25
CA ALA A 93 -7.66 7.30 -4.68
C ALA A 93 -6.90 8.58 -5.04
N GLU A 94 -7.31 9.71 -4.51
CA GLU A 94 -6.63 10.98 -4.74
C GLU A 94 -5.19 10.98 -4.25
N GLN A 95 -4.93 10.41 -3.08
CA GLN A 95 -3.58 10.32 -2.55
C GLN A 95 -2.70 9.39 -3.40
N ILE A 96 -3.25 8.27 -3.83
CA ILE A 96 -2.54 7.36 -4.72
C ILE A 96 -2.14 8.10 -6.01
N TYR A 97 -3.07 8.83 -6.57
CA TYR A 97 -2.85 9.60 -7.80
C TYR A 97 -1.75 10.62 -7.63
N LYS A 98 -1.80 11.39 -6.55
CA LYS A 98 -0.81 12.43 -6.29
C LYS A 98 0.60 11.87 -6.18
N LEU A 99 0.76 10.76 -5.48
CA LEU A 99 2.08 10.16 -5.28
C LEU A 99 2.66 9.59 -6.58
N THR A 100 1.84 8.88 -7.35
CA THR A 100 2.29 8.28 -8.61
C THR A 100 2.50 9.31 -9.70
N GLU A 101 1.64 10.31 -9.79
CA GLU A 101 1.76 11.40 -10.76
C GLU A 101 3.00 12.25 -10.52
N ARG A 102 3.27 12.56 -9.26
CA ARG A 102 4.45 13.34 -8.87
C ARG A 102 5.73 12.64 -9.32
N GLU A 103 5.79 11.34 -9.13
CA GLU A 103 6.95 10.56 -9.54
C GLU A 103 7.10 10.55 -11.06
N ALA A 104 6.00 10.40 -11.78
CA ALA A 104 6.01 10.45 -13.24
C ALA A 104 6.51 11.80 -13.76
N VAL A 105 6.12 12.90 -13.11
CA VAL A 105 6.57 14.25 -13.47
C VAL A 105 8.08 14.40 -13.24
N GLU A 106 8.59 13.90 -12.13
CA GLU A 106 10.02 13.95 -11.82
C GLU A 106 10.84 13.19 -12.87
N LEU A 107 10.34 12.06 -13.33
CA LEU A 107 11.01 11.26 -14.35
C LEU A 107 11.00 11.93 -15.72
N SER A 108 10.03 12.79 -15.98
CA SER A 108 9.91 13.48 -17.27
C SER A 108 10.80 14.72 -17.39
N VAL A 109 11.27 15.20 -16.25
CA VAL A 109 12.15 16.37 -16.20
C VAL A 109 13.60 15.97 -16.32
#